data_476efefb28d8ca8e82bacbccc0184cf7
#
_entry.id   476efefb28d8ca8e82bacbccc0184cf7
#
_cell.length_a   1.000
_cell.length_b   1.000
_cell.length_c   1.000
_cell.angle_alpha   90.00
_cell.angle_beta   90.00
_cell.angle_gamma   90.00
#
_symmetry.space_group_name_H-M   'P 1'
#
loop_
_entity.id
_entity.type
_entity.pdbx_description
1 polymer ?
#
loop_
_entity_poly.entity_id
_entity_poly.type
_entity_poly.pdbx_seq_one_letter_code
_entity_poly.pdbx_strand_id
1 'polypeptide(L)'
;MDPINTVYDETEVKKAIAEALESFYNALIAKIDRLNIKDVLKSKNPYLYRAKSMQTSTEIVESILQAFVSSSEETIFGNCFFEPIAIAASGGTKSATKGVDIEIHDAGSNKKTFIAVKSGTSIFNADSLKKQGENFIEAQRTLRTSGGRIGFEAIIGYAYGTKTETGRGKAKIYEEIAGEEFWEAITGDKEFYTKIIYYMDTLPEKYIDSYKKSYDKASNRLVREFSIEFCNPDGSIDWEKIVDYNSGSPKRKAKEELLRNARKIYNVMTLDPNISQKKLQEETVLGNTILKRGIAYLIDLGIVSKGHDGKKTGWTINKPFVIDDSFFEE
;
A
#
# COMPACT_ATOMS: atom_id res chain seq x y z
N MET A 1 -5.41 3.05 36.56
CA MET A 1 -4.52 1.86 36.52
C MET A 1 -3.21 2.25 37.17
N ASP A 2 -2.62 1.39 38.01
CA ASP A 2 -1.26 1.67 38.50
C ASP A 2 -0.29 1.54 37.34
N PRO A 3 0.73 2.41 37.22
CA PRO A 3 1.70 2.35 36.15
C PRO A 3 2.40 0.99 36.08
N ILE A 4 2.53 0.44 34.89
CA ILE A 4 3.19 -0.85 34.65
C ILE A 4 4.72 -0.70 34.79
N ASN A 5 5.23 0.47 34.39
CA ASN A 5 6.62 0.89 34.56
C ASN A 5 6.63 2.31 35.13
N THR A 6 7.60 2.62 35.98
CA THR A 6 7.74 3.95 36.61
C THR A 6 9.03 4.67 36.24
N VAL A 7 9.91 4.01 35.50
CA VAL A 7 11.21 4.58 35.09
C VAL A 7 11.51 4.12 33.66
N TYR A 8 11.62 5.05 32.75
CA TYR A 8 12.08 4.79 31.39
C TYR A 8 13.43 5.48 31.13
N ASP A 9 14.21 4.92 30.20
CA ASP A 9 15.43 5.54 29.73
C ASP A 9 15.14 6.54 28.61
N GLU A 10 15.27 7.83 28.92
CA GLU A 10 15.03 8.91 27.98
C GLU A 10 15.94 8.82 26.73
N THR A 11 17.16 8.31 26.90
CA THR A 11 18.13 8.16 25.80
C THR A 11 17.66 7.11 24.81
N GLU A 12 17.18 5.96 25.31
CA GLU A 12 16.63 4.90 24.47
C GLU A 12 15.32 5.33 23.78
N VAL A 13 14.48 6.11 24.46
CA VAL A 13 13.26 6.68 23.86
C VAL A 13 13.61 7.64 22.72
N LYS A 14 14.53 8.59 22.93
CA LYS A 14 14.99 9.52 21.89
C LYS A 14 15.61 8.80 20.69
N LYS A 15 16.37 7.75 20.95
CA LYS A 15 16.93 6.88 19.91
C LYS A 15 15.84 6.18 19.11
N ALA A 16 14.86 5.58 19.79
CA ALA A 16 13.71 4.94 19.13
C ALA A 16 12.92 5.93 18.26
N ILE A 17 12.72 7.16 18.72
CA ILE A 17 12.09 8.23 17.94
C ILE A 17 12.90 8.56 16.69
N ALA A 18 14.23 8.69 16.80
CA ALA A 18 15.09 9.00 15.66
C ALA A 18 15.05 7.88 14.60
N GLU A 19 15.13 6.62 15.01
CA GLU A 19 15.06 5.44 14.14
C GLU A 19 13.67 5.30 13.48
N ALA A 20 12.60 5.59 14.23
CA ALA A 20 11.23 5.57 13.71
C ALA A 20 11.00 6.67 12.68
N LEU A 21 11.50 7.90 12.88
CA LEU A 21 11.44 8.98 11.91
C LEU A 21 12.23 8.64 10.64
N GLU A 22 13.42 8.08 10.76
CA GLU A 22 14.20 7.61 9.62
C GLU A 22 13.42 6.56 8.80
N SER A 23 12.85 5.58 9.49
CA SER A 23 12.05 4.52 8.88
C SER A 23 10.82 5.09 8.16
N PHE A 24 10.13 6.06 8.76
CA PHE A 24 8.99 6.74 8.18
C PHE A 24 9.35 7.46 6.89
N TYR A 25 10.37 8.33 6.91
CA TYR A 25 10.76 9.10 5.72
C TYR A 25 11.29 8.21 4.61
N ASN A 26 12.09 7.21 4.93
CA ASN A 26 12.60 6.25 3.95
C ASN A 26 11.46 5.46 3.27
N ALA A 27 10.48 5.01 4.03
CA ALA A 27 9.33 4.29 3.50
C ALA A 27 8.42 5.19 2.64
N LEU A 28 8.20 6.44 3.08
CA LEU A 28 7.38 7.42 2.36
C LEU A 28 8.04 7.82 1.03
N ILE A 29 9.32 8.15 1.04
CA ILE A 29 10.11 8.50 -0.14
C ILE A 29 10.11 7.33 -1.14
N ALA A 30 10.39 6.12 -0.67
CA ALA A 30 10.37 4.93 -1.52
C ALA A 30 8.99 4.67 -2.15
N LYS A 31 7.91 4.99 -1.45
CA LYS A 31 6.55 4.85 -1.95
C LYS A 31 6.22 5.90 -3.02
N ILE A 32 6.65 7.15 -2.80
CA ILE A 32 6.50 8.26 -3.77
C ILE A 32 7.31 7.99 -5.05
N ASP A 33 8.54 7.52 -4.92
CA ASP A 33 9.42 7.22 -6.06
C ASP A 33 8.88 6.12 -6.97
N ARG A 34 8.15 5.15 -6.42
CA ARG A 34 7.55 4.02 -7.17
C ARG A 34 6.18 4.32 -7.75
N LEU A 35 5.59 5.48 -7.40
CA LEU A 35 4.24 5.82 -7.83
C LEU A 35 4.18 5.98 -9.35
N ASN A 36 3.15 5.44 -9.98
CA ASN A 36 2.83 5.70 -11.38
C ASN A 36 1.37 6.11 -11.55
N ILE A 37 1.09 6.89 -12.56
CA ILE A 37 -0.22 7.51 -12.75
C ILE A 37 -1.34 6.50 -12.99
N LYS A 38 -1.05 5.41 -13.69
CA LYS A 38 -2.03 4.38 -14.02
C LYS A 38 -2.54 3.64 -12.79
N ASP A 39 -1.65 3.29 -11.86
CA ASP A 39 -2.05 2.58 -10.64
C ASP A 39 -2.86 3.47 -9.71
N VAL A 40 -2.52 4.75 -9.64
CA VAL A 40 -3.26 5.68 -8.80
C VAL A 40 -4.65 5.96 -9.37
N LEU A 41 -4.76 6.19 -10.68
CA LEU A 41 -6.05 6.47 -11.34
C LEU A 41 -7.06 5.33 -11.20
N LYS A 42 -6.62 4.06 -11.12
CA LYS A 42 -7.53 2.91 -10.90
C LYS A 42 -8.42 3.05 -9.67
N SER A 43 -7.93 3.74 -8.63
CA SER A 43 -8.63 3.93 -7.35
C SER A 43 -9.30 5.29 -7.21
N LYS A 44 -9.24 6.13 -8.24
CA LYS A 44 -9.77 7.50 -8.18
C LYS A 44 -11.04 7.64 -9.01
N ASN A 45 -11.93 8.51 -8.55
CA ASN A 45 -13.20 8.80 -9.22
C ASN A 45 -13.01 9.89 -10.28
N PRO A 46 -13.01 9.56 -11.59
CA PRO A 46 -12.79 10.53 -12.64
C PRO A 46 -13.90 11.59 -12.73
N TYR A 47 -15.12 11.21 -12.40
CA TYR A 47 -16.27 12.13 -12.40
C TYR A 47 -16.10 13.26 -11.38
N LEU A 48 -15.44 12.97 -10.23
CA LEU A 48 -15.16 13.98 -9.22
C LEU A 48 -14.20 15.07 -9.75
N TYR A 49 -13.17 14.71 -10.51
CA TYR A 49 -12.25 15.70 -11.09
C TYR A 49 -12.96 16.57 -12.12
N ARG A 50 -13.81 15.98 -12.95
CA ARG A 50 -14.64 16.73 -13.89
C ARG A 50 -15.62 17.65 -13.18
N ALA A 51 -16.28 17.20 -12.12
CA ALA A 51 -17.19 18.02 -11.30
C ALA A 51 -16.49 19.19 -10.59
N LYS A 52 -15.21 19.04 -10.27
CA LYS A 52 -14.35 20.11 -9.71
C LYS A 52 -13.83 21.09 -10.77
N SER A 53 -14.26 20.94 -12.02
CA SER A 53 -13.85 21.76 -13.18
C SER A 53 -12.34 21.81 -13.42
N MET A 54 -11.61 20.74 -13.09
CA MET A 54 -10.20 20.63 -13.39
C MET A 54 -9.96 20.58 -14.89
N GLN A 55 -9.04 21.40 -15.39
CA GLN A 55 -8.81 21.58 -16.83
C GLN A 55 -7.40 21.16 -17.27
N THR A 56 -6.46 21.01 -16.34
CA THR A 56 -5.05 20.73 -16.67
C THR A 56 -4.57 19.44 -16.06
N SER A 57 -3.59 18.80 -16.72
CA SER A 57 -2.90 17.61 -16.18
C SER A 57 -2.26 17.89 -14.81
N THR A 58 -1.72 19.08 -14.63
CA THR A 58 -1.09 19.51 -13.37
C THR A 58 -2.10 19.52 -12.22
N GLU A 59 -3.27 20.15 -12.39
CA GLU A 59 -4.32 20.19 -11.35
C GLU A 59 -4.76 18.79 -10.92
N ILE A 60 -4.97 17.89 -11.89
CA ILE A 60 -5.39 16.50 -11.59
C ILE A 60 -4.28 15.76 -10.86
N VAL A 61 -3.04 15.83 -11.36
CA VAL A 61 -1.90 15.12 -10.78
C VAL A 61 -1.59 15.63 -9.38
N GLU A 62 -1.59 16.95 -9.15
CA GLU A 62 -1.39 17.53 -7.82
C GLU A 62 -2.46 17.05 -6.83
N SER A 63 -3.75 17.09 -7.24
CA SER A 63 -4.83 16.59 -6.39
C SER A 63 -4.68 15.09 -6.07
N ILE A 64 -4.24 14.28 -7.03
CA ILE A 64 -4.00 12.85 -6.85
C ILE A 64 -2.80 12.62 -5.91
N LEU A 65 -1.69 13.28 -6.19
CA LEU A 65 -0.45 13.13 -5.45
C LEU A 65 -0.62 13.56 -3.99
N GLN A 66 -1.26 14.70 -3.75
CA GLN A 66 -1.56 15.19 -2.41
C GLN A 66 -2.43 14.20 -1.63
N ALA A 67 -3.51 13.70 -2.22
CA ALA A 67 -4.38 12.71 -1.58
C ALA A 67 -3.67 11.37 -1.31
N PHE A 68 -2.79 10.95 -2.22
CA PHE A 68 -2.00 9.73 -2.06
C PHE A 68 -0.97 9.86 -0.94
N VAL A 69 -0.24 10.96 -0.91
CA VAL A 69 0.79 11.23 0.09
C VAL A 69 0.16 11.34 1.47
N SER A 70 -0.88 12.16 1.65
CA SER A 70 -1.57 12.32 2.93
C SER A 70 -2.06 10.97 3.51
N SER A 71 -2.73 10.13 2.70
CA SER A 71 -3.15 8.80 3.13
C SER A 71 -1.98 7.86 3.44
N SER A 72 -0.85 8.04 2.73
CA SER A 72 0.35 7.23 2.94
C SER A 72 1.12 7.63 4.18
N GLU A 73 1.20 8.91 4.46
CA GLU A 73 1.81 9.47 5.68
C GLU A 73 1.14 8.89 6.93
N GLU A 74 -0.19 8.99 7.03
CA GLU A 74 -0.96 8.44 8.16
C GLU A 74 -0.69 6.94 8.35
N THR A 75 -0.73 6.17 7.26
CA THR A 75 -0.55 4.73 7.33
C THR A 75 0.87 4.34 7.72
N ILE A 76 1.89 4.95 7.08
CA ILE A 76 3.29 4.61 7.32
C ILE A 76 3.70 5.07 8.71
N PHE A 77 3.32 6.28 9.10
CA PHE A 77 3.63 6.82 10.42
C PHE A 77 3.03 5.95 11.52
N GLY A 78 1.74 5.61 11.41
CA GLY A 78 1.07 4.73 12.37
C GLY A 78 1.72 3.34 12.49
N ASN A 79 2.27 2.82 11.40
CA ASN A 79 2.88 1.49 11.39
C ASN A 79 4.31 1.45 11.93
N CYS A 80 5.08 2.55 11.85
CA CYS A 80 6.49 2.51 12.20
C CYS A 80 6.86 3.38 13.41
N PHE A 81 5.99 4.30 13.86
CA PHE A 81 6.39 5.29 14.85
C PHE A 81 6.08 4.88 16.30
N PHE A 82 4.84 4.52 16.60
CA PHE A 82 4.41 4.38 17.99
C PHE A 82 4.85 3.10 18.69
N GLU A 83 4.90 1.96 17.99
CA GLU A 83 5.28 0.67 18.58
C GLU A 83 6.72 0.69 19.13
N PRO A 84 7.77 1.14 18.37
CA PRO A 84 9.14 1.18 18.89
C PRO A 84 9.29 2.10 20.09
N ILE A 85 8.60 3.24 20.10
CA ILE A 85 8.62 4.19 21.22
C ILE A 85 7.98 3.56 22.46
N ALA A 86 6.84 2.91 22.29
CA ALA A 86 6.15 2.24 23.39
C ALA A 86 6.99 1.07 23.96
N ILE A 87 7.72 0.34 23.13
CA ILE A 87 8.68 -0.69 23.59
C ILE A 87 9.78 -0.03 24.43
N ALA A 88 10.45 1.01 23.91
CA ALA A 88 11.54 1.69 24.60
C ALA A 88 11.08 2.34 25.92
N ALA A 89 9.88 2.91 25.93
CA ALA A 89 9.34 3.61 27.08
C ALA A 89 8.79 2.67 28.17
N SER A 90 8.26 1.52 27.79
CA SER A 90 7.65 0.58 28.73
C SER A 90 8.64 -0.37 29.42
N GLY A 91 9.88 -0.46 28.92
CA GLY A 91 10.83 -1.51 29.32
C GLY A 91 10.39 -2.92 28.92
N GLY A 92 9.34 -3.02 28.10
CA GLY A 92 8.85 -4.29 27.56
C GLY A 92 9.68 -4.81 26.39
N THR A 93 9.26 -5.95 25.87
CA THR A 93 9.89 -6.58 24.70
C THR A 93 8.86 -6.75 23.60
N LYS A 94 9.33 -6.74 22.33
CA LYS A 94 8.47 -7.06 21.20
C LYS A 94 7.89 -8.46 21.36
N SER A 95 6.56 -8.58 21.23
CA SER A 95 5.86 -9.86 21.38
C SER A 95 6.03 -10.74 20.15
N ALA A 96 6.17 -12.05 20.39
CA ALA A 96 6.04 -13.07 19.35
C ALA A 96 4.56 -13.52 19.17
N THR A 97 3.66 -13.06 20.03
CA THR A 97 2.25 -13.44 20.05
C THR A 97 1.48 -12.68 18.97
N LYS A 98 0.72 -13.38 18.16
CA LYS A 98 -0.04 -12.78 17.06
C LYS A 98 -1.00 -11.69 17.56
N GLY A 99 -0.89 -10.49 16.96
CA GLY A 99 -1.74 -9.35 17.28
C GLY A 99 -1.44 -8.69 18.62
N VAL A 100 -0.29 -8.99 19.20
CA VAL A 100 0.28 -8.33 20.38
C VAL A 100 1.59 -7.70 19.96
N ASP A 101 1.80 -6.46 20.30
CA ASP A 101 2.99 -5.71 19.90
C ASP A 101 4.07 -5.74 21.01
N ILE A 102 3.65 -5.67 22.28
CA ILE A 102 4.55 -5.61 23.43
C ILE A 102 4.13 -6.61 24.50
N GLU A 103 5.11 -7.23 25.14
CA GLU A 103 4.96 -8.02 26.35
C GLU A 103 5.80 -7.42 27.49
N ILE A 104 5.17 -7.21 28.64
CA ILE A 104 5.83 -6.75 29.87
C ILE A 104 5.62 -7.81 30.94
N HIS A 105 6.71 -8.22 31.59
CA HIS A 105 6.64 -9.16 32.70
C HIS A 105 7.04 -8.44 34.00
N ASP A 106 6.07 -8.23 34.87
CA ASP A 106 6.30 -7.75 36.22
C ASP A 106 6.59 -8.94 37.14
N ALA A 107 7.86 -9.13 37.47
CA ALA A 107 8.27 -10.20 38.35
C ALA A 107 7.80 -10.01 39.81
N GLY A 108 7.55 -8.76 40.23
CA GLY A 108 7.07 -8.44 41.58
C GLY A 108 5.66 -8.91 41.84
N SER A 109 4.76 -8.66 40.88
CA SER A 109 3.35 -9.09 40.95
C SER A 109 3.11 -10.45 40.27
N ASN A 110 4.14 -11.05 39.67
CA ASN A 110 4.04 -12.24 38.84
C ASN A 110 2.94 -12.13 37.78
N LYS A 111 2.90 -10.99 37.11
CA LYS A 111 1.90 -10.64 36.09
C LYS A 111 2.57 -10.39 34.72
N LYS A 112 1.91 -10.84 33.65
CA LYS A 112 2.32 -10.56 32.28
C LYS A 112 1.25 -9.72 31.58
N THR A 113 1.67 -8.55 31.10
CA THR A 113 0.80 -7.62 30.36
C THR A 113 1.09 -7.72 28.88
N PHE A 114 0.05 -7.93 28.08
CA PHE A 114 0.07 -8.03 26.62
C PHE A 114 -0.56 -6.77 26.03
N ILE A 115 0.20 -6.01 25.26
CA ILE A 115 -0.25 -4.72 24.73
C ILE A 115 -0.31 -4.77 23.21
N ALA A 116 -1.45 -4.40 22.64
CA ALA A 116 -1.59 -4.07 21.22
C ALA A 116 -1.55 -2.55 21.07
N VAL A 117 -0.50 -2.03 20.46
CA VAL A 117 -0.31 -0.60 20.21
C VAL A 117 -0.99 -0.21 18.90
N LYS A 118 -1.82 0.83 18.95
CA LYS A 118 -2.50 1.39 17.79
C LYS A 118 -2.27 2.89 17.73
N SER A 119 -2.21 3.43 16.52
CA SER A 119 -1.99 4.88 16.35
C SER A 119 -3.14 5.68 16.97
N GLY A 120 -4.36 5.50 16.53
CA GLY A 120 -5.51 6.29 16.99
C GLY A 120 -6.76 5.46 17.25
N THR A 121 -7.74 6.06 17.91
CA THR A 121 -8.96 5.39 18.40
C THR A 121 -9.96 4.97 17.31
N SER A 122 -9.80 5.44 16.08
CA SER A 122 -10.69 5.14 14.94
C SER A 122 -10.17 4.02 14.03
N ILE A 123 -9.10 3.32 14.42
CA ILE A 123 -8.44 2.33 13.57
C ILE A 123 -9.20 1.01 13.44
N PHE A 124 -10.03 0.66 14.42
CA PHE A 124 -10.78 -0.58 14.41
C PHE A 124 -12.20 -0.40 13.85
N ASN A 125 -12.59 -1.29 12.95
CA ASN A 125 -13.99 -1.63 12.72
C ASN A 125 -14.42 -2.77 13.66
N ALA A 126 -15.71 -3.12 13.66
CA ALA A 126 -16.26 -4.14 14.56
C ALA A 126 -15.58 -5.51 14.41
N ASP A 127 -15.26 -5.91 13.17
CA ASP A 127 -14.63 -7.21 12.89
C ASP A 127 -13.16 -7.25 13.32
N SER A 128 -12.41 -6.20 13.04
CA SER A 128 -11.00 -6.10 13.44
C SER A 128 -10.84 -5.98 14.95
N LEU A 129 -11.75 -5.30 15.64
CA LEU A 129 -11.76 -5.23 17.12
C LEU A 129 -12.09 -6.59 17.73
N LYS A 130 -13.08 -7.31 17.17
CA LYS A 130 -13.38 -8.68 17.58
C LYS A 130 -12.18 -9.59 17.40
N LYS A 131 -11.50 -9.48 16.25
CA LYS A 131 -10.28 -10.27 15.97
C LYS A 131 -9.17 -9.97 16.97
N GLN A 132 -8.99 -8.72 17.37
CA GLN A 132 -8.03 -8.34 18.41
C GLN A 132 -8.36 -9.00 19.76
N GLY A 133 -9.64 -9.05 20.15
CA GLY A 133 -10.08 -9.76 21.34
C GLY A 133 -9.78 -11.27 21.28
N GLU A 134 -9.98 -11.90 20.12
CA GLU A 134 -9.63 -13.32 19.91
C GLU A 134 -8.11 -13.56 20.05
N ASN A 135 -7.27 -12.65 19.55
CA ASN A 135 -5.81 -12.73 19.71
C ASN A 135 -5.41 -12.69 21.20
N PHE A 136 -6.04 -11.85 22.02
CA PHE A 136 -5.79 -11.81 23.46
C PHE A 136 -6.27 -13.08 24.18
N ILE A 137 -7.39 -13.67 23.77
CA ILE A 137 -7.85 -14.98 24.30
C ILE A 137 -6.81 -16.06 24.02
N GLU A 138 -6.23 -16.07 22.82
CA GLU A 138 -5.20 -17.02 22.45
C GLU A 138 -3.91 -16.80 23.25
N ALA A 139 -3.49 -15.55 23.42
CA ALA A 139 -2.36 -15.17 24.28
C ALA A 139 -2.56 -15.68 25.72
N GLN A 140 -3.76 -15.50 26.28
CA GLN A 140 -4.10 -15.99 27.61
C GLN A 140 -4.02 -17.51 27.71
N ARG A 141 -4.53 -18.23 26.69
CA ARG A 141 -4.45 -19.71 26.63
C ARG A 141 -3.00 -20.18 26.59
N THR A 142 -2.19 -19.58 25.74
CA THR A 142 -0.76 -19.90 25.61
C THR A 142 -0.03 -19.67 26.94
N LEU A 143 -0.30 -18.54 27.62
CA LEU A 143 0.29 -18.25 28.92
C LEU A 143 -0.07 -19.31 29.96
N ARG A 144 -1.34 -19.75 30.00
CA ARG A 144 -1.79 -20.80 30.94
C ARG A 144 -1.17 -22.18 30.69
N THR A 145 -0.82 -22.49 29.43
CA THR A 145 -0.19 -23.79 29.08
C THR A 145 1.30 -23.81 29.33
N SER A 146 1.97 -22.65 29.47
CA SER A 146 3.41 -22.56 29.74
C SER A 146 3.83 -22.80 31.22
N GLY A 147 2.92 -23.26 32.08
CA GLY A 147 3.28 -23.95 33.33
C GLY A 147 3.42 -23.08 34.59
N GLY A 148 2.93 -21.86 34.61
CA GLY A 148 2.99 -20.99 35.79
C GLY A 148 1.64 -20.37 36.17
N ARG A 149 1.43 -20.06 37.46
CA ARG A 149 0.34 -19.19 37.90
C ARG A 149 0.71 -17.72 37.66
N ILE A 150 0.91 -17.35 36.37
CA ILE A 150 1.24 -15.97 35.98
C ILE A 150 -0.07 -15.24 35.72
N GLY A 151 -0.23 -14.05 36.34
CA GLY A 151 -1.35 -13.17 36.07
C GLY A 151 -1.36 -12.70 34.62
N PHE A 152 -2.55 -12.62 34.03
CA PHE A 152 -2.76 -12.15 32.66
C PHE A 152 -3.45 -10.79 32.66
N GLU A 153 -2.90 -9.86 31.92
CA GLU A 153 -3.50 -8.58 31.60
C GLU A 153 -3.36 -8.29 30.11
N ALA A 154 -4.36 -7.67 29.51
CA ALA A 154 -4.31 -7.30 28.10
C ALA A 154 -4.82 -5.87 27.90
N ILE A 155 -4.14 -5.11 27.06
CA ILE A 155 -4.41 -3.70 26.80
C ILE A 155 -4.40 -3.44 25.30
N ILE A 156 -5.41 -2.72 24.81
CA ILE A 156 -5.30 -1.98 23.54
C ILE A 156 -4.91 -0.56 23.90
N GLY A 157 -3.67 -0.18 23.60
CA GLY A 157 -3.14 1.16 23.80
C GLY A 157 -3.20 1.97 22.52
N TYR A 158 -3.98 3.05 22.54
CA TYR A 158 -4.02 4.00 21.43
C TYR A 158 -3.06 5.15 21.70
N ALA A 159 -2.09 5.34 20.81
CA ALA A 159 -1.03 6.32 21.03
C ALA A 159 -1.53 7.78 21.07
N TYR A 160 -2.62 8.06 20.34
CA TYR A 160 -3.29 9.35 20.40
C TYR A 160 -4.82 9.21 20.37
N GLY A 161 -5.51 10.31 20.64
CA GLY A 161 -6.95 10.38 20.77
C GLY A 161 -7.41 10.25 22.22
N THR A 162 -8.71 10.29 22.44
CA THR A 162 -9.33 10.10 23.73
C THR A 162 -10.33 8.97 23.67
N LYS A 163 -10.45 8.19 24.75
CA LYS A 163 -11.45 7.14 24.84
C LYS A 163 -12.18 7.27 26.17
N THR A 164 -13.49 7.41 26.11
CA THR A 164 -14.34 7.40 27.30
C THR A 164 -14.89 6.01 27.48
N GLU A 165 -14.79 5.44 28.67
CA GLU A 165 -15.44 4.17 28.99
C GLU A 165 -16.95 4.32 28.83
N THR A 166 -17.54 3.66 27.86
CA THR A 166 -18.98 3.52 27.76
C THR A 166 -19.40 2.34 28.63
N GLY A 167 -19.73 2.64 29.88
CA GLY A 167 -20.04 1.68 30.93
C GLY A 167 -21.32 0.89 30.74
N ARG A 168 -21.48 0.03 29.76
CA ARG A 168 -22.44 -1.09 29.69
C ARG A 168 -22.11 -2.02 28.53
N GLY A 169 -20.99 -2.74 28.61
CA GLY A 169 -20.63 -3.78 27.66
C GLY A 169 -20.45 -5.15 28.34
N LYS A 170 -20.42 -6.23 27.58
CA LYS A 170 -19.95 -7.53 28.06
C LYS A 170 -18.55 -7.37 28.62
N ALA A 171 -18.25 -8.00 29.75
CA ALA A 171 -16.92 -8.03 30.34
C ALA A 171 -15.89 -8.43 29.27
N LYS A 172 -14.99 -7.52 28.92
CA LYS A 172 -13.87 -7.74 28.03
C LYS A 172 -12.71 -8.29 28.84
N ILE A 173 -11.88 -9.12 28.23
CA ILE A 173 -10.63 -9.62 28.84
C ILE A 173 -9.47 -8.65 28.66
N TYR A 174 -9.72 -7.49 28.06
CA TYR A 174 -8.73 -6.43 27.80
C TYR A 174 -9.32 -5.07 28.11
N GLU A 175 -8.45 -4.15 28.43
CA GLU A 175 -8.78 -2.73 28.59
C GLU A 175 -8.42 -1.95 27.31
N GLU A 176 -9.10 -0.82 27.10
CA GLU A 176 -8.81 0.10 26.02
C GLU A 176 -8.49 1.46 26.61
N ILE A 177 -7.26 1.91 26.47
CA ILE A 177 -6.76 3.20 26.99
C ILE A 177 -6.13 4.00 25.86
N ALA A 178 -6.17 5.34 25.94
CA ALA A 178 -5.77 6.20 24.83
C ALA A 178 -5.04 7.47 25.29
N GLY A 179 -4.14 7.97 24.46
CA GLY A 179 -3.43 9.23 24.67
C GLY A 179 -2.69 9.28 25.99
N GLU A 180 -2.97 10.29 26.80
CA GLU A 180 -2.34 10.49 28.11
C GLU A 180 -2.40 9.23 28.99
N GLU A 181 -3.60 8.62 29.13
CA GLU A 181 -3.79 7.42 29.97
C GLU A 181 -2.94 6.23 29.49
N PHE A 182 -2.81 6.04 28.19
CA PHE A 182 -1.98 4.97 27.64
C PHE A 182 -0.49 5.20 27.95
N TRP A 183 -0.01 6.40 27.69
CA TRP A 183 1.40 6.72 27.93
C TRP A 183 1.74 6.73 29.40
N GLU A 184 0.87 7.28 30.26
CA GLU A 184 1.04 7.21 31.73
C GLU A 184 1.09 5.74 32.20
N ALA A 185 0.19 4.88 31.71
CA ALA A 185 0.15 3.48 32.14
C ALA A 185 1.45 2.73 31.86
N ILE A 186 2.13 3.00 30.74
CA ILE A 186 3.36 2.29 30.37
C ILE A 186 4.66 2.97 30.82
N THR A 187 4.62 4.24 31.25
CA THR A 187 5.83 5.02 31.64
C THR A 187 5.81 5.54 33.06
N GLY A 188 4.63 5.62 33.69
CA GLY A 188 4.44 6.33 34.95
C GLY A 188 4.50 7.86 34.88
N ASP A 189 4.61 8.42 33.67
CA ASP A 189 4.81 9.84 33.41
C ASP A 189 3.59 10.43 32.69
N LYS A 190 2.80 11.25 33.38
CA LYS A 190 1.60 11.88 32.85
C LYS A 190 1.85 12.79 31.63
N GLU A 191 3.05 13.35 31.54
CA GLU A 191 3.40 14.29 30.48
C GLU A 191 4.12 13.59 29.31
N PHE A 192 4.32 12.27 29.37
CA PHE A 192 5.10 11.56 28.34
C PHE A 192 4.52 11.77 26.93
N TYR A 193 3.20 11.76 26.76
CA TYR A 193 2.57 11.99 25.45
C TYR A 193 2.94 13.35 24.83
N THR A 194 3.16 14.39 25.63
CA THR A 194 3.65 15.68 25.15
C THR A 194 5.16 15.67 24.95
N LYS A 195 5.91 14.95 25.80
CA LYS A 195 7.38 14.85 25.68
C LYS A 195 7.81 14.21 24.37
N ILE A 196 7.04 13.33 23.77
CA ILE A 196 7.32 12.75 22.45
C ILE A 196 7.58 13.84 21.41
N ILE A 197 6.78 14.90 21.38
CA ILE A 197 6.96 16.05 20.48
C ILE A 197 8.28 16.75 20.73
N TYR A 198 8.62 17.00 22.00
CA TYR A 198 9.89 17.62 22.36
C TYR A 198 11.11 16.75 22.04
N TYR A 199 10.96 15.42 22.14
CA TYR A 199 12.03 14.49 21.79
C TYR A 199 12.26 14.36 20.27
N MET A 200 11.26 14.71 19.47
CA MET A 200 11.46 14.85 18.01
C MET A 200 12.40 16.02 17.67
N ASP A 201 12.30 17.13 18.41
CA ASP A 201 13.10 18.35 18.24
C ASP A 201 13.26 18.72 16.74
N THR A 202 14.48 18.94 16.29
CA THR A 202 14.85 19.27 14.91
C THR A 202 15.08 18.03 14.02
N LEU A 203 14.88 16.81 14.55
CA LEU A 203 15.11 15.57 13.80
C LEU A 203 14.36 15.49 12.45
N PRO A 204 13.07 15.93 12.33
CA PRO A 204 12.36 15.90 11.07
C PRO A 204 12.99 16.75 9.98
N GLU A 205 13.67 17.86 10.33
CA GLU A 205 14.29 18.77 9.37
C GLU A 205 15.35 18.11 8.49
N LYS A 206 16.02 17.07 9.02
CA LYS A 206 17.03 16.29 8.29
C LYS A 206 16.50 15.61 7.03
N TYR A 207 15.20 15.37 6.96
CA TYR A 207 14.58 14.59 5.90
C TYR A 207 13.79 15.45 4.89
N ILE A 208 13.49 16.71 5.23
CA ILE A 208 12.62 17.60 4.44
C ILE A 208 13.14 17.80 3.03
N ASP A 209 14.45 18.03 2.85
CA ASP A 209 15.02 18.28 1.52
C ASP A 209 14.94 17.04 0.62
N SER A 210 15.24 15.86 1.14
CA SER A 210 15.13 14.61 0.37
C SER A 210 13.67 14.26 0.05
N TYR A 211 12.76 14.49 0.98
CA TYR A 211 11.32 14.34 0.75
C TYR A 211 10.82 15.29 -0.35
N LYS A 212 11.10 16.61 -0.24
CA LYS A 212 10.72 17.60 -1.26
C LYS A 212 11.26 17.24 -2.64
N LYS A 213 12.54 16.87 -2.72
CA LYS A 213 13.16 16.45 -3.99
C LYS A 213 12.47 15.24 -4.62
N SER A 214 12.08 14.25 -3.81
CA SER A 214 11.35 13.07 -4.29
C SER A 214 9.93 13.46 -4.73
N TYR A 215 9.25 14.29 -3.94
CA TYR A 215 7.91 14.78 -4.26
C TYR A 215 7.88 15.55 -5.59
N ASP A 216 8.78 16.53 -5.77
CA ASP A 216 8.87 17.33 -6.99
C ASP A 216 9.20 16.48 -8.21
N LYS A 217 10.13 15.53 -8.07
CA LYS A 217 10.46 14.56 -9.12
C LYS A 217 9.27 13.69 -9.50
N ALA A 218 8.52 13.22 -8.51
CA ALA A 218 7.31 12.43 -8.73
C ALA A 218 6.22 13.26 -9.41
N SER A 219 5.98 14.49 -8.96
CA SER A 219 5.02 15.42 -9.57
C SER A 219 5.32 15.63 -11.05
N ASN A 220 6.55 16.00 -11.40
CA ASN A 220 6.97 16.23 -12.79
C ASN A 220 6.82 14.96 -13.64
N ARG A 221 7.19 13.79 -13.10
CA ARG A 221 7.05 12.50 -13.79
C ARG A 221 5.58 12.16 -14.05
N LEU A 222 4.73 12.29 -13.04
CA LEU A 222 3.32 11.95 -13.13
C LEU A 222 2.55 12.89 -14.06
N VAL A 223 2.87 14.19 -14.07
CA VAL A 223 2.30 15.15 -15.03
C VAL A 223 2.67 14.75 -16.46
N ARG A 224 3.92 14.37 -16.70
CA ARG A 224 4.35 13.90 -18.02
C ARG A 224 3.62 12.59 -18.41
N GLU A 225 3.54 11.62 -17.51
CA GLU A 225 2.85 10.35 -17.75
C GLU A 225 1.36 10.58 -18.06
N PHE A 226 0.69 11.44 -17.27
CA PHE A 226 -0.69 11.80 -17.46
C PHE A 226 -0.94 12.47 -18.82
N SER A 227 -0.09 13.44 -19.17
CA SER A 227 -0.21 14.17 -20.46
C SER A 227 -0.06 13.23 -21.65
N ILE A 228 0.88 12.28 -21.61
CA ILE A 228 1.08 11.32 -22.70
C ILE A 228 -0.11 10.34 -22.81
N GLU A 229 -0.64 9.91 -21.68
CA GLU A 229 -1.63 8.83 -21.65
C GLU A 229 -3.09 9.33 -21.72
N PHE A 230 -3.38 10.54 -21.21
CA PHE A 230 -4.75 10.99 -20.97
C PHE A 230 -5.05 12.40 -21.45
N CYS A 231 -4.18 12.99 -22.29
CA CYS A 231 -4.47 14.24 -22.95
C CYS A 231 -4.54 14.08 -24.45
N ASN A 232 -5.30 14.96 -25.07
CA ASN A 232 -5.37 15.15 -26.52
C ASN A 232 -4.09 15.84 -27.03
N PRO A 233 -3.81 15.83 -28.35
CA PRO A 233 -2.65 16.50 -28.94
C PRO A 233 -2.58 18.01 -28.66
N ASP A 234 -3.72 18.65 -28.42
CA ASP A 234 -3.81 20.09 -28.07
C ASP A 234 -3.57 20.36 -26.57
N GLY A 235 -3.31 19.31 -25.78
CA GLY A 235 -3.07 19.38 -24.33
C GLY A 235 -4.34 19.34 -23.48
N SER A 236 -5.52 19.36 -24.05
CA SER A 236 -6.77 19.20 -23.33
C SER A 236 -6.91 17.78 -22.77
N ILE A 237 -7.67 17.65 -21.67
CA ILE A 237 -7.89 16.35 -21.02
C ILE A 237 -8.85 15.50 -21.83
N ASP A 238 -8.46 14.28 -22.16
CA ASP A 238 -9.32 13.25 -22.76
C ASP A 238 -10.13 12.54 -21.64
N TRP A 239 -11.27 13.12 -21.30
CA TRP A 239 -12.14 12.61 -20.25
C TRP A 239 -12.71 11.23 -20.56
N GLU A 240 -13.00 10.95 -21.81
CA GLU A 240 -13.52 9.65 -22.24
C GLU A 240 -12.48 8.56 -21.97
N LYS A 241 -11.24 8.83 -22.34
CA LYS A 241 -10.13 7.90 -22.11
C LYS A 241 -9.85 7.66 -20.63
N ILE A 242 -9.96 8.69 -19.77
CA ILE A 242 -9.80 8.52 -18.32
C ILE A 242 -10.92 7.65 -17.74
N VAL A 243 -12.17 7.93 -18.11
CA VAL A 243 -13.34 7.16 -17.65
C VAL A 243 -13.25 5.73 -18.15
N ASP A 244 -12.89 5.54 -19.42
CA ASP A 244 -12.70 4.21 -19.97
C ASP A 244 -11.57 3.45 -19.26
N TYR A 245 -10.43 4.10 -19.02
CA TYR A 245 -9.33 3.49 -18.27
C TYR A 245 -9.76 3.01 -16.89
N ASN A 246 -10.55 3.80 -16.17
CA ASN A 246 -11.02 3.51 -14.82
C ASN A 246 -12.16 2.49 -14.80
N SER A 247 -13.17 2.64 -15.66
CA SER A 247 -14.47 1.96 -15.56
C SER A 247 -14.83 1.09 -16.77
N GLY A 248 -14.02 1.09 -17.83
CA GLY A 248 -14.30 0.30 -19.04
C GLY A 248 -14.23 -1.22 -18.77
N SER A 249 -15.02 -1.98 -19.52
CA SER A 249 -15.15 -3.43 -19.36
C SER A 249 -13.78 -4.15 -19.41
N PRO A 250 -13.42 -4.95 -18.40
CA PRO A 250 -12.18 -5.74 -18.43
C PRO A 250 -12.11 -6.71 -19.62
N LYS A 251 -13.26 -7.25 -20.06
CA LYS A 251 -13.34 -8.15 -21.23
C LYS A 251 -13.01 -7.40 -22.51
N ARG A 252 -13.62 -6.22 -22.72
CA ARG A 252 -13.33 -5.37 -23.87
C ARG A 252 -11.86 -4.96 -23.90
N LYS A 253 -11.31 -4.48 -22.80
CA LYS A 253 -9.88 -4.10 -22.69
C LYS A 253 -8.93 -5.26 -23.00
N ALA A 254 -9.24 -6.45 -22.49
CA ALA A 254 -8.43 -7.65 -22.75
C ALA A 254 -8.50 -8.05 -24.24
N LYS A 255 -9.65 -7.86 -24.89
CA LYS A 255 -9.84 -8.09 -26.33
C LYS A 255 -9.04 -7.06 -27.15
N GLU A 256 -9.14 -5.78 -26.82
CA GLU A 256 -8.37 -4.70 -27.47
C GLU A 256 -6.85 -4.91 -27.33
N GLU A 257 -6.40 -5.31 -26.16
CA GLU A 257 -4.97 -5.62 -25.93
C GLU A 257 -4.52 -6.82 -26.77
N LEU A 258 -5.34 -7.87 -26.83
CA LEU A 258 -5.07 -9.04 -27.66
C LEU A 258 -4.96 -8.64 -29.14
N LEU A 259 -5.90 -7.84 -29.66
CA LEU A 259 -5.89 -7.35 -31.03
C LEU A 259 -4.65 -6.50 -31.34
N ARG A 260 -4.27 -5.60 -30.44
CA ARG A 260 -3.08 -4.76 -30.56
C ARG A 260 -1.80 -5.60 -30.61
N ASN A 261 -1.70 -6.59 -29.73
CA ASN A 261 -0.55 -7.49 -29.70
C ASN A 261 -0.51 -8.41 -30.93
N ALA A 262 -1.66 -8.92 -31.37
CA ALA A 262 -1.78 -9.70 -32.61
C ALA A 262 -1.38 -8.86 -33.84
N ARG A 263 -1.74 -7.57 -33.88
CA ARG A 263 -1.31 -6.65 -34.95
C ARG A 263 0.22 -6.48 -34.98
N LYS A 264 0.85 -6.29 -33.82
CA LYS A 264 2.31 -6.21 -33.75
C LYS A 264 2.98 -7.48 -34.28
N ILE A 265 2.48 -8.64 -33.86
CA ILE A 265 2.99 -9.95 -34.26
C ILE A 265 2.82 -10.13 -35.79
N TYR A 266 1.63 -9.84 -36.29
CA TYR A 266 1.33 -9.93 -37.74
C TYR A 266 2.25 -9.05 -38.56
N ASN A 267 2.46 -7.80 -38.18
CA ASN A 267 3.33 -6.88 -38.89
C ASN A 267 4.77 -7.41 -38.99
N VAL A 268 5.32 -7.97 -37.93
CA VAL A 268 6.70 -8.55 -37.93
C VAL A 268 6.74 -9.82 -38.79
N MET A 269 5.73 -10.68 -38.71
CA MET A 269 5.64 -11.88 -39.56
C MET A 269 5.52 -11.55 -41.05
N THR A 270 4.83 -10.45 -41.37
CA THR A 270 4.69 -9.99 -42.76
C THR A 270 6.03 -9.48 -43.34
N LEU A 271 6.85 -8.84 -42.50
CA LEU A 271 8.17 -8.34 -42.90
C LEU A 271 9.22 -9.46 -43.01
N ASP A 272 9.16 -10.46 -42.13
CA ASP A 272 10.03 -11.63 -42.15
C ASP A 272 9.23 -12.92 -41.92
N PRO A 273 8.68 -13.54 -42.98
CA PRO A 273 7.91 -14.77 -42.84
C PRO A 273 8.72 -15.97 -42.33
N ASN A 274 10.06 -15.92 -42.40
CA ASN A 274 10.95 -16.97 -41.89
C ASN A 274 11.35 -16.78 -40.42
N ILE A 275 10.86 -15.74 -39.77
CA ILE A 275 11.22 -15.39 -38.38
C ILE A 275 10.92 -16.53 -37.40
N SER A 276 11.89 -16.86 -36.55
CA SER A 276 11.66 -17.80 -35.45
C SER A 276 10.83 -17.18 -34.34
N GLN A 277 10.14 -18.02 -33.58
CA GLN A 277 9.31 -17.51 -32.42
C GLN A 277 10.17 -16.75 -31.41
N LYS A 278 11.43 -17.15 -31.19
CA LYS A 278 12.34 -16.45 -30.27
C LYS A 278 12.65 -15.04 -30.78
N LYS A 279 13.02 -14.92 -32.05
CA LYS A 279 13.31 -13.62 -32.68
C LYS A 279 12.06 -12.74 -32.78
N LEU A 280 10.88 -13.34 -33.02
CA LEU A 280 9.60 -12.67 -33.02
C LEU A 280 9.28 -12.06 -31.62
N GLN A 281 9.64 -12.75 -30.54
CA GLN A 281 9.51 -12.24 -29.19
C GLN A 281 10.44 -11.04 -28.95
N GLU A 282 11.67 -11.10 -29.42
CA GLU A 282 12.63 -10.00 -29.30
C GLU A 282 12.18 -8.76 -30.07
N GLU A 283 11.74 -8.93 -31.34
CA GLU A 283 11.28 -7.83 -32.20
C GLU A 283 9.96 -7.18 -31.69
N THR A 284 9.04 -7.98 -31.18
CA THR A 284 7.75 -7.45 -30.65
C THR A 284 7.85 -6.90 -29.24
N VAL A 285 8.92 -7.24 -28.49
CA VAL A 285 9.11 -6.91 -27.05
C VAL A 285 7.95 -7.43 -26.20
N LEU A 286 7.33 -8.56 -26.58
CA LEU A 286 6.21 -9.17 -25.85
C LEU A 286 6.70 -10.31 -24.96
N GLY A 287 6.09 -10.42 -23.77
CA GLY A 287 6.31 -11.58 -22.90
C GLY A 287 5.82 -12.87 -23.58
N ASN A 288 6.49 -14.01 -23.31
CA ASN A 288 6.23 -15.29 -23.99
C ASN A 288 4.75 -15.73 -23.96
N THR A 289 4.06 -15.51 -22.83
CA THR A 289 2.63 -15.85 -22.68
C THR A 289 1.75 -14.98 -23.59
N ILE A 290 2.02 -13.69 -23.67
CA ILE A 290 1.29 -12.72 -24.50
C ILE A 290 1.56 -13.03 -25.97
N LEU A 291 2.82 -13.30 -26.35
CA LEU A 291 3.20 -13.68 -27.70
C LEU A 291 2.44 -14.94 -28.16
N LYS A 292 2.48 -16.01 -27.36
CA LYS A 292 1.77 -17.27 -27.69
C LYS A 292 0.28 -17.07 -27.85
N ARG A 293 -0.35 -16.25 -27.00
CA ARG A 293 -1.77 -15.93 -27.09
C ARG A 293 -2.11 -15.16 -28.36
N GLY A 294 -1.30 -14.18 -28.73
CA GLY A 294 -1.47 -13.43 -29.98
C GLY A 294 -1.27 -14.28 -31.23
N ILE A 295 -0.27 -15.18 -31.23
CA ILE A 295 -0.05 -16.14 -32.34
C ILE A 295 -1.25 -17.10 -32.48
N ALA A 296 -1.71 -17.68 -31.35
CA ALA A 296 -2.87 -18.57 -31.36
C ALA A 296 -4.11 -17.87 -31.96
N TYR A 297 -4.36 -16.64 -31.55
CA TYR A 297 -5.47 -15.83 -32.05
C TYR A 297 -5.38 -15.60 -33.58
N LEU A 298 -4.19 -15.29 -34.11
CA LEU A 298 -4.00 -15.13 -35.56
C LEU A 298 -4.18 -16.45 -36.33
N ILE A 299 -3.80 -17.58 -35.75
CA ILE A 299 -4.00 -18.91 -36.32
C ILE A 299 -5.49 -19.28 -36.32
N ASP A 300 -6.19 -19.06 -35.18
CA ASP A 300 -7.62 -19.37 -35.02
C ASP A 300 -8.48 -18.59 -36.02
N LEU A 301 -8.09 -17.34 -36.32
CA LEU A 301 -8.72 -16.54 -37.36
C LEU A 301 -8.32 -16.95 -38.78
N GLY A 302 -7.40 -17.90 -38.95
CA GLY A 302 -6.88 -18.33 -40.25
C GLY A 302 -6.07 -17.25 -40.99
N ILE A 303 -5.55 -16.25 -40.24
CA ILE A 303 -4.74 -15.15 -40.81
C ILE A 303 -3.33 -15.62 -41.10
N VAL A 304 -2.76 -16.42 -40.19
CA VAL A 304 -1.43 -17.03 -40.34
C VAL A 304 -1.48 -18.51 -40.09
N SER A 305 -0.54 -19.24 -40.68
CA SER A 305 -0.28 -20.66 -40.41
C SER A 305 1.19 -20.91 -40.20
N LYS A 306 1.54 -21.99 -39.46
CA LYS A 306 2.92 -22.42 -39.25
C LYS A 306 3.49 -23.00 -40.52
N GLY A 307 4.75 -22.69 -40.74
CA GLY A 307 5.51 -23.15 -41.90
C GLY A 307 5.53 -22.10 -43.01
N HIS A 308 6.65 -22.09 -43.78
CA HIS A 308 6.85 -21.21 -44.92
C HIS A 308 7.75 -21.95 -45.95
N ASP A 309 7.42 -21.82 -47.24
CA ASP A 309 8.15 -22.44 -48.35
C ASP A 309 8.47 -23.94 -48.15
N GLY A 310 7.46 -24.70 -47.71
CA GLY A 310 7.60 -26.15 -47.48
C GLY A 310 8.37 -26.54 -46.21
N LYS A 311 8.85 -25.58 -45.44
CA LYS A 311 9.51 -25.78 -44.12
C LYS A 311 8.51 -25.77 -42.99
N LYS A 312 8.75 -26.57 -41.93
CA LYS A 312 7.95 -26.57 -40.70
C LYS A 312 8.20 -25.33 -39.82
N THR A 313 9.19 -24.50 -40.17
CA THR A 313 9.55 -23.27 -39.46
C THR A 313 9.10 -22.05 -40.26
N GLY A 314 8.86 -20.92 -39.55
CA GLY A 314 8.35 -19.71 -40.20
C GLY A 314 6.83 -19.68 -40.23
N TRP A 315 6.27 -18.73 -40.98
CA TRP A 315 4.86 -18.38 -41.00
C TRP A 315 4.37 -18.10 -42.41
N THR A 316 3.22 -18.64 -42.78
CA THR A 316 2.54 -18.30 -44.04
C THR A 316 1.41 -17.30 -43.68
N ILE A 317 1.38 -16.19 -44.39
CA ILE A 317 0.31 -15.19 -44.30
C ILE A 317 -0.78 -15.61 -45.28
N ASN A 318 -1.93 -16.05 -44.75
CA ASN A 318 -3.03 -16.56 -45.53
C ASN A 318 -3.98 -15.47 -46.03
N LYS A 319 -4.17 -14.42 -45.24
CA LYS A 319 -5.00 -13.26 -45.54
C LYS A 319 -4.57 -12.03 -44.76
N PRO A 320 -4.99 -10.82 -45.18
CA PRO A 320 -4.72 -9.60 -44.41
C PRO A 320 -5.37 -9.64 -43.03
N PHE A 321 -4.69 -9.06 -42.04
CA PHE A 321 -5.28 -8.83 -40.71
C PHE A 321 -5.87 -7.43 -40.67
N VAL A 322 -7.17 -7.33 -40.91
CA VAL A 322 -7.97 -6.11 -40.84
C VAL A 322 -8.73 -6.13 -39.50
N ILE A 323 -8.63 -5.09 -38.71
CA ILE A 323 -9.43 -4.88 -37.51
C ILE A 323 -10.51 -3.87 -37.91
N ASP A 324 -11.76 -4.26 -37.88
CA ASP A 324 -12.93 -3.41 -38.10
C ASP A 324 -13.81 -3.37 -36.82
N ASP A 325 -14.84 -2.57 -36.83
CA ASP A 325 -15.70 -2.36 -35.66
C ASP A 325 -16.47 -3.63 -35.26
N SER A 326 -16.63 -4.60 -36.16
CA SER A 326 -17.28 -5.88 -35.83
C SER A 326 -16.52 -6.72 -34.81
N PHE A 327 -15.22 -6.48 -34.63
CA PHE A 327 -14.43 -7.14 -33.59
C PHE A 327 -14.83 -6.72 -32.16
N PHE A 328 -15.60 -5.68 -31.99
CA PHE A 328 -16.01 -5.13 -30.70
C PHE A 328 -17.48 -5.35 -30.36
N GLU A 329 -18.27 -5.97 -31.28
CA GLU A 329 -19.72 -6.15 -31.15
C GLU A 329 -20.16 -7.42 -30.40
N GLU A 330 -19.23 -8.24 -29.81
CA GLU A 330 -19.60 -9.43 -29.05
C GLU A 330 -19.42 -9.26 -27.54
#